data_bd9d6e3e48147fa521355a645bb05476
#
_entry.id   bd9d6e3e48147fa521355a645bb05476
#
_cell.length_a   1.000
_cell.length_b   1.000
_cell.length_c   1.000
_cell.angle_alpha   90.00
_cell.angle_beta   90.00
_cell.angle_gamma   90.00
#
_symmetry.space_group_name_H-M   'P 1'
#
loop_
_entity.id
_entity.type
_entity.pdbx_description
1 polymer ?
#
loop_
_entity_poly.entity_id
_entity_poly.type
_entity_poly.pdbx_seq_one_letter_code
_entity_poly.pdbx_strand_id
1 'polypeptide(L)'
;MRSDLLKAIGAAKDITNAVVLTHNIDFVFLQTVAFAAFRKCGHPTITVFADAQCAAESFAHQAPVLGGLGVRYRVVPVAMSPGFRFHPKAVLLSGEKDATLFVGSGNLTFGGWRENAEVWTRFDAVADGPAAFVEFRRYVESVIERVPLGDAIVDELSEAFDATTRRWLGDERPSASPNLLSG
;
A
#
# COMPACT_ATOMS: atom_id res chain seq x y z
N MET A 1 -22.50 6.53 0.02
CA MET A 1 -22.11 5.90 -1.27
C MET A 1 -21.02 4.89 -0.93
N ARG A 2 -21.22 3.59 -1.17
CA ARG A 2 -20.13 2.62 -0.98
C ARG A 2 -19.00 3.03 -1.90
N SER A 3 -17.85 3.38 -1.35
CA SER A 3 -16.66 3.63 -2.17
C SER A 3 -16.16 2.28 -2.66
N ASP A 4 -16.26 2.03 -3.95
CA ASP A 4 -15.71 0.82 -4.56
C ASP A 4 -14.21 1.04 -4.78
N LEU A 5 -13.41 0.71 -3.74
CA LEU A 5 -11.96 0.87 -3.76
C LEU A 5 -11.34 0.16 -4.97
N LEU A 6 -11.81 -1.06 -5.29
CA LEU A 6 -11.32 -1.81 -6.44
C LEU A 6 -11.59 -1.09 -7.77
N LYS A 7 -12.76 -0.45 -7.89
CA LYS A 7 -13.10 0.36 -9.06
C LYS A 7 -12.20 1.60 -9.14
N ALA A 8 -11.96 2.26 -8.01
CA ALA A 8 -11.09 3.42 -7.94
C ALA A 8 -9.64 3.06 -8.30
N ILE A 9 -9.09 1.94 -7.78
CA ILE A 9 -7.78 1.42 -8.17
C ILE A 9 -7.74 1.14 -9.67
N GLY A 10 -8.71 0.41 -10.21
CA GLY A 10 -8.74 0.05 -11.63
C GLY A 10 -8.99 1.23 -12.60
N ALA A 11 -9.39 2.38 -12.08
CA ALA A 11 -9.57 3.61 -12.86
C ALA A 11 -8.28 4.44 -12.98
N ALA A 12 -7.32 4.26 -12.08
CA ALA A 12 -6.00 4.87 -12.17
C ALA A 12 -5.27 4.42 -13.45
N LYS A 13 -4.32 5.22 -13.94
CA LYS A 13 -3.61 4.94 -15.20
C LYS A 13 -2.11 5.10 -15.00
N ASP A 14 -1.35 4.34 -15.80
CA ASP A 14 0.10 4.44 -15.88
C ASP A 14 0.79 4.24 -14.52
N ILE A 15 0.19 3.42 -13.65
CA ILE A 15 0.73 3.08 -12.35
C ILE A 15 1.82 2.02 -12.51
N THR A 16 2.99 2.30 -11.96
CA THR A 16 4.16 1.42 -12.01
C THR A 16 4.43 0.72 -10.66
N ASN A 17 4.07 1.35 -9.55
CA ASN A 17 4.27 0.82 -8.21
C ASN A 17 3.00 0.95 -7.38
N ALA A 18 2.70 -0.08 -6.60
CA ALA A 18 1.63 -0.07 -5.61
C ALA A 18 2.18 -0.50 -4.25
N VAL A 19 1.97 0.33 -3.23
CA VAL A 19 2.34 0.02 -1.84
C VAL A 19 1.07 -0.12 -1.03
N VAL A 20 0.87 -1.27 -0.41
CA VAL A 20 -0.30 -1.59 0.40
C VAL A 20 0.11 -1.80 1.84
N LEU A 21 -0.53 -1.10 2.76
CA LEU A 21 -0.41 -1.35 4.19
C LEU A 21 -1.69 -2.00 4.68
N THR A 22 -1.58 -3.08 5.44
CA THR A 22 -2.74 -3.80 5.97
C THR A 22 -2.41 -4.51 7.28
N HIS A 23 -3.37 -4.66 8.16
CA HIS A 23 -3.21 -5.53 9.31
C HIS A 23 -3.39 -6.99 8.90
N ASN A 24 -4.48 -7.32 8.25
CA ASN A 24 -4.78 -8.68 7.80
C ASN A 24 -4.74 -8.77 6.27
N ILE A 25 -4.24 -9.88 5.75
CA ILE A 25 -4.16 -10.18 4.32
C ILE A 25 -4.88 -11.49 4.00
N ASP A 26 -5.70 -11.47 2.96
CA ASP A 26 -6.23 -12.64 2.29
C ASP A 26 -5.51 -12.79 0.93
N PHE A 27 -4.62 -13.74 0.83
CA PHE A 27 -3.84 -13.97 -0.37
C PHE A 27 -4.70 -14.43 -1.55
N VAL A 28 -5.75 -15.21 -1.29
CA VAL A 28 -6.68 -15.65 -2.35
C VAL A 28 -7.42 -14.45 -2.90
N PHE A 29 -7.91 -13.55 -2.04
CA PHE A 29 -8.52 -12.29 -2.45
C PHE A 29 -7.55 -11.44 -3.28
N LEU A 30 -6.31 -11.27 -2.80
CA LEU A 30 -5.29 -10.51 -3.53
C LEU A 30 -5.12 -11.06 -4.94
N GLN A 31 -4.92 -12.38 -5.08
CA GLN A 31 -4.63 -13.01 -6.36
C GLN A 31 -5.83 -13.08 -7.31
N THR A 32 -7.02 -13.31 -6.79
CA THR A 32 -8.22 -13.55 -7.62
C THR A 32 -9.01 -12.28 -7.93
N VAL A 33 -8.99 -11.30 -7.03
CA VAL A 33 -9.82 -10.09 -7.13
C VAL A 33 -9.00 -8.82 -7.26
N ALA A 34 -8.11 -8.53 -6.28
CA ALA A 34 -7.36 -7.27 -6.27
C ALA A 34 -6.41 -7.14 -7.47
N PHE A 35 -5.78 -8.22 -7.89
CA PHE A 35 -4.95 -8.24 -9.10
C PHE A 35 -5.66 -7.77 -10.35
N ALA A 36 -6.96 -8.06 -10.50
CA ALA A 36 -7.70 -7.60 -11.66
C ALA A 36 -7.79 -6.06 -11.71
N ALA A 37 -7.88 -5.39 -10.55
CA ALA A 37 -7.85 -3.94 -10.46
C ALA A 37 -6.44 -3.39 -10.74
N PHE A 38 -5.39 -3.96 -10.15
CA PHE A 38 -4.00 -3.57 -10.39
C PHE A 38 -3.59 -3.75 -11.86
N ARG A 39 -4.03 -4.81 -12.51
CA ARG A 39 -3.79 -5.01 -13.95
C ARG A 39 -4.40 -3.91 -14.82
N LYS A 40 -5.54 -3.38 -14.43
CA LYS A 40 -6.22 -2.30 -15.18
C LYS A 40 -5.52 -0.95 -15.02
N CYS A 41 -4.83 -0.71 -13.92
CA CYS A 41 -4.18 0.57 -13.67
C CYS A 41 -2.73 0.67 -14.20
N GLY A 42 -2.14 -0.42 -14.72
CA GLY A 42 -0.80 -0.35 -15.32
C GLY A 42 0.11 -1.54 -15.03
N HIS A 43 -0.38 -2.61 -14.39
CA HIS A 43 0.42 -3.76 -13.95
C HIS A 43 1.57 -3.39 -13.01
N PRO A 44 1.31 -2.66 -11.93
CA PRO A 44 2.37 -2.20 -11.04
C PRO A 44 3.10 -3.35 -10.35
N THR A 45 4.35 -3.11 -9.96
CA THR A 45 4.99 -3.89 -8.91
C THR A 45 4.26 -3.65 -7.60
N ILE A 46 3.86 -4.72 -6.90
CA ILE A 46 3.02 -4.64 -5.71
C ILE A 46 3.83 -5.07 -4.48
N THR A 47 3.99 -4.17 -3.52
CA THR A 47 4.58 -4.46 -2.21
C THR A 47 3.51 -4.29 -1.12
N VAL A 48 3.28 -5.34 -0.34
CA VAL A 48 2.30 -5.36 0.76
C VAL A 48 3.02 -5.47 2.09
N PHE A 49 2.86 -4.49 2.96
CA PHE A 49 3.25 -4.57 4.37
C PHE A 49 2.07 -5.09 5.18
N ALA A 50 2.23 -6.20 5.88
CA ALA A 50 1.17 -6.81 6.68
C ALA A 50 1.66 -7.14 8.08
N ASP A 51 0.76 -7.18 9.08
CA ASP A 51 1.11 -7.67 10.40
C ASP A 51 1.70 -9.08 10.31
N ALA A 52 2.86 -9.29 10.92
CA ALA A 52 3.63 -10.52 10.76
C ALA A 52 2.87 -11.77 11.20
N GLN A 53 2.11 -11.68 12.30
CA GLN A 53 1.33 -12.81 12.80
C GLN A 53 0.16 -13.11 11.86
N CYS A 54 -0.61 -12.09 11.47
CA CYS A 54 -1.75 -12.27 10.56
C CYS A 54 -1.31 -12.79 9.19
N ALA A 55 -0.18 -12.27 8.67
CA ALA A 55 0.36 -12.73 7.39
C ALA A 55 0.80 -14.20 7.45
N ALA A 56 1.46 -14.61 8.53
CA ALA A 56 1.90 -16.00 8.73
C ALA A 56 0.70 -16.96 8.86
N GLU A 57 -0.31 -16.60 9.63
CA GLU A 57 -1.54 -17.39 9.80
C GLU A 57 -2.28 -17.56 8.45
N SER A 58 -2.49 -16.45 7.71
CA SER A 58 -3.13 -16.49 6.40
C SER A 58 -2.32 -17.32 5.40
N PHE A 59 -0.99 -17.18 5.40
CA PHE A 59 -0.11 -17.96 4.54
C PHE A 59 -0.22 -19.46 4.84
N ALA A 60 -0.16 -19.85 6.13
CA ALA A 60 -0.25 -21.25 6.53
C ALA A 60 -1.56 -21.93 6.04
N HIS A 61 -2.68 -21.18 6.07
CA HIS A 61 -3.96 -21.70 5.60
C HIS A 61 -4.10 -21.72 4.08
N GLN A 62 -3.46 -20.82 3.37
CA GLN A 62 -3.69 -20.60 1.93
C GLN A 62 -2.51 -21.04 1.04
N ALA A 63 -1.36 -21.41 1.62
CA ALA A 63 -0.15 -21.77 0.88
C ALA A 63 -0.37 -22.77 -0.28
N PRO A 64 -1.22 -23.81 -0.18
CA PRO A 64 -1.42 -24.78 -1.26
C PRO A 64 -1.99 -24.18 -2.55
N VAL A 65 -2.65 -23.01 -2.49
CA VAL A 65 -3.31 -22.37 -3.65
C VAL A 65 -2.61 -21.09 -4.08
N LEU A 66 -1.49 -20.72 -3.44
CA LEU A 66 -0.77 -19.49 -3.75
C LEU A 66 0.11 -19.65 -4.99
N GLY A 67 0.03 -18.66 -5.88
CA GLY A 67 0.90 -18.55 -7.05
C GLY A 67 1.41 -17.12 -7.20
N GLY A 68 2.68 -16.96 -7.63
CA GLY A 68 3.25 -15.66 -7.96
C GLY A 68 3.70 -14.80 -6.77
N LEU A 69 3.68 -15.32 -5.53
CA LEU A 69 4.33 -14.66 -4.38
C LEU A 69 5.85 -14.57 -4.64
N GLY A 70 6.41 -13.38 -4.39
CA GLY A 70 7.81 -13.09 -4.68
C GLY A 70 8.13 -12.76 -6.14
N VAL A 71 7.21 -13.03 -7.07
CA VAL A 71 7.36 -12.75 -8.52
C VAL A 71 6.39 -11.66 -8.97
N ARG A 72 5.10 -11.81 -8.63
CA ARG A 72 4.04 -10.88 -9.07
C ARG A 72 3.69 -9.85 -8.01
N TYR A 73 3.97 -10.15 -6.76
CA TYR A 73 3.82 -9.29 -5.61
C TYR A 73 4.72 -9.77 -4.48
N ARG A 74 5.04 -8.89 -3.58
CA ARG A 74 5.81 -9.18 -2.37
C ARG A 74 4.98 -8.88 -1.13
N VAL A 75 5.17 -9.69 -0.10
CA VAL A 75 4.59 -9.42 1.22
C VAL A 75 5.73 -9.29 2.22
N VAL A 76 5.74 -8.17 2.90
CA VAL A 76 6.70 -7.82 3.94
C VAL A 76 5.98 -7.97 5.29
N PRO A 77 6.30 -9.00 6.08
CA PRO A 77 5.73 -9.16 7.40
C PRO A 77 6.36 -8.14 8.37
N VAL A 78 5.52 -7.31 8.98
CA VAL A 78 5.95 -6.30 9.95
C VAL A 78 5.70 -6.83 11.37
N ALA A 79 6.78 -7.14 12.09
CA ALA A 79 6.73 -7.54 13.48
C ALA A 79 6.74 -6.30 14.39
N MET A 80 5.78 -6.21 15.29
CA MET A 80 5.73 -5.18 16.32
C MET A 80 6.19 -5.71 17.67
N SER A 81 6.52 -4.84 18.60
CA SER A 81 6.84 -5.21 19.98
C SER A 81 5.68 -6.00 20.62
N PRO A 82 5.94 -6.86 21.61
CA PRO A 82 4.89 -7.63 22.28
C PRO A 82 3.74 -6.75 22.77
N GLY A 83 2.51 -7.14 22.46
CA GLY A 83 1.29 -6.40 22.80
C GLY A 83 0.86 -5.36 21.74
N PHE A 84 1.70 -5.07 20.76
CA PHE A 84 1.38 -4.15 19.65
C PHE A 84 1.09 -4.91 18.37
N ARG A 85 0.39 -4.25 17.44
CA ARG A 85 0.06 -4.78 16.10
C ARG A 85 0.35 -3.75 15.04
N PHE A 86 0.79 -4.22 13.86
CA PHE A 86 0.85 -3.38 12.68
C PHE A 86 -0.57 -3.25 12.10
N HIS A 87 -1.20 -2.08 12.26
CA HIS A 87 -2.63 -1.93 12.00
C HIS A 87 -3.04 -0.83 11.01
N PRO A 88 -2.15 -0.26 10.19
CA PRO A 88 -2.55 0.71 9.16
C PRO A 88 -3.33 0.02 8.03
N LYS A 89 -4.15 0.77 7.31
CA LYS A 89 -4.79 0.38 6.06
C LYS A 89 -4.66 1.52 5.08
N ALA A 90 -3.80 1.33 4.09
CA ALA A 90 -3.57 2.31 3.05
C ALA A 90 -3.19 1.64 1.73
N VAL A 91 -3.44 2.31 0.63
CA VAL A 91 -3.02 1.90 -0.71
C VAL A 91 -2.46 3.11 -1.44
N LEU A 92 -1.17 3.10 -1.71
CA LEU A 92 -0.54 4.06 -2.62
C LEU A 92 -0.50 3.45 -4.02
N LEU A 93 -0.93 4.19 -5.00
CA LEU A 93 -0.71 3.95 -6.41
C LEU A 93 0.23 5.04 -6.92
N SER A 94 1.40 4.68 -7.41
CA SER A 94 2.44 5.61 -7.87
C SER A 94 2.77 5.36 -9.33
N GLY A 95 2.66 6.40 -10.13
CA GLY A 95 3.11 6.48 -11.52
C GLY A 95 4.08 7.66 -11.71
N GLU A 96 4.60 7.85 -12.91
CA GLU A 96 5.52 8.95 -13.20
C GLU A 96 4.84 10.33 -13.02
N LYS A 97 3.62 10.45 -13.54
CA LYS A 97 2.93 11.75 -13.66
C LYS A 97 1.96 12.03 -12.54
N ASP A 98 1.42 10.98 -11.93
CA ASP A 98 0.35 11.08 -10.94
C ASP A 98 0.45 9.99 -9.89
N ALA A 99 -0.16 10.24 -8.74
CA ALA A 99 -0.33 9.25 -7.70
C ALA A 99 -1.68 9.42 -6.99
N THR A 100 -2.20 8.31 -6.50
CA THR A 100 -3.39 8.29 -5.66
C THR A 100 -3.08 7.53 -4.37
N LEU A 101 -3.42 8.12 -3.23
CA LEU A 101 -3.32 7.50 -1.92
C LEU A 101 -4.72 7.30 -1.32
N PHE A 102 -5.02 6.07 -0.93
CA PHE A 102 -6.21 5.72 -0.15
C PHE A 102 -5.80 5.39 1.28
N VAL A 103 -6.45 5.99 2.26
CA VAL A 103 -6.28 5.68 3.68
C VAL A 103 -7.64 5.35 4.26
N GLY A 104 -7.77 4.23 4.98
CA GLY A 104 -9.08 3.81 5.46
C GLY A 104 -9.09 2.74 6.53
N SER A 105 -10.22 2.06 6.67
CA SER A 105 -10.45 1.03 7.70
C SER A 105 -10.35 -0.40 7.19
N GLY A 106 -10.45 -0.63 5.86
CA GLY A 106 -10.55 -1.96 5.27
C GLY A 106 -9.22 -2.69 5.11
N ASN A 107 -9.11 -3.90 5.66
CA ASN A 107 -7.98 -4.79 5.42
C ASN A 107 -7.97 -5.33 3.98
N LEU A 108 -6.82 -5.82 3.51
CA LEU A 108 -6.66 -6.46 2.20
C LEU A 108 -7.33 -7.85 2.18
N THR A 109 -8.63 -7.87 2.25
CA THR A 109 -9.50 -9.06 2.31
C THR A 109 -10.79 -8.83 1.53
N PHE A 110 -11.56 -9.89 1.27
CA PHE A 110 -12.91 -9.77 0.70
C PHE A 110 -13.79 -8.83 1.53
N GLY A 111 -13.81 -9.00 2.85
CA GLY A 111 -14.57 -8.12 3.74
C GLY A 111 -14.14 -6.67 3.60
N GLY A 112 -12.83 -6.39 3.75
CA GLY A 112 -12.33 -5.02 3.83
C GLY A 112 -12.40 -4.22 2.53
N TRP A 113 -12.35 -4.87 1.35
CA TRP A 113 -12.35 -4.13 0.08
C TRP A 113 -13.66 -4.28 -0.73
N ARG A 114 -14.55 -5.20 -0.36
CA ARG A 114 -15.77 -5.47 -1.13
C ARG A 114 -17.06 -5.53 -0.32
N GLU A 115 -17.06 -6.19 0.83
CA GLU A 115 -18.30 -6.62 1.48
C GLU A 115 -18.71 -5.72 2.63
N ASN A 116 -17.76 -5.32 3.47
CA ASN A 116 -18.02 -4.47 4.62
C ASN A 116 -18.30 -3.01 4.23
N ALA A 117 -18.92 -2.28 5.15
CA ALA A 117 -19.06 -0.84 5.07
C ALA A 117 -17.78 -0.19 5.62
N GLU A 118 -16.75 -0.11 4.79
CA GLU A 118 -15.48 0.51 5.13
C GLU A 118 -15.44 1.98 4.70
N VAL A 119 -14.64 2.77 5.41
CA VAL A 119 -14.39 4.18 5.09
C VAL A 119 -13.02 4.29 4.42
N TRP A 120 -12.97 5.04 3.31
CA TRP A 120 -11.74 5.35 2.61
C TRP A 120 -11.69 6.84 2.28
N THR A 121 -10.59 7.49 2.65
CA THR A 121 -10.22 8.82 2.19
C THR A 121 -9.28 8.67 1.01
N ARG A 122 -9.55 9.41 -0.06
CA ARG A 122 -8.72 9.46 -1.26
C ARG A 122 -8.00 10.79 -1.33
N PHE A 123 -6.72 10.75 -1.67
CA PHE A 123 -5.89 11.89 -2.00
C PHE A 123 -5.34 11.68 -3.40
N ASP A 124 -5.43 12.70 -4.24
CA ASP A 124 -4.86 12.73 -5.58
C ASP A 124 -3.72 13.74 -5.62
N ALA A 125 -2.51 13.31 -5.99
CA ALA A 125 -1.32 14.13 -5.88
C ALA A 125 -1.40 15.41 -6.72
N VAL A 126 -1.99 15.33 -7.91
CA VAL A 126 -2.17 16.49 -8.81
C VAL A 126 -3.25 17.45 -8.30
N ALA A 127 -4.34 16.93 -7.71
CA ALA A 127 -5.47 17.76 -7.26
C ALA A 127 -5.25 18.31 -5.85
N ASP A 128 -4.71 17.50 -4.94
CA ASP A 128 -4.63 17.83 -3.49
C ASP A 128 -3.21 18.24 -3.07
N GLY A 129 -2.22 18.07 -3.96
CA GLY A 129 -0.82 18.35 -3.71
C GLY A 129 -0.07 17.20 -2.99
N PRO A 130 1.25 17.33 -2.81
CA PRO A 130 2.11 16.22 -2.38
C PRO A 130 2.11 15.94 -0.87
N ALA A 131 1.53 16.79 -0.02
CA ALA A 131 1.70 16.71 1.44
C ALA A 131 1.34 15.36 2.04
N ALA A 132 0.18 14.77 1.69
CA ALA A 132 -0.24 13.47 2.20
C ALA A 132 0.70 12.33 1.76
N PHE A 133 1.28 12.45 0.58
CA PHE A 133 2.21 11.47 0.03
C PHE A 133 3.58 11.54 0.69
N VAL A 134 4.06 12.74 1.03
CA VAL A 134 5.30 12.96 1.79
C VAL A 134 5.18 12.35 3.19
N GLU A 135 4.05 12.58 3.87
CA GLU A 135 3.80 11.98 5.19
C GLU A 135 3.67 10.45 5.09
N PHE A 136 3.01 9.94 4.07
CA PHE A 136 2.92 8.49 3.84
C PHE A 136 4.29 7.88 3.57
N ARG A 137 5.13 8.54 2.75
CA ARG A 137 6.52 8.12 2.52
C ARG A 137 7.30 8.03 3.83
N ARG A 138 7.30 9.08 4.66
CA ARG A 138 7.98 9.09 5.96
C ARG A 138 7.52 7.95 6.86
N TYR A 139 6.21 7.68 6.86
CA TYR A 139 5.67 6.56 7.60
C TYR A 139 6.22 5.22 7.08
N VAL A 140 6.21 4.98 5.77
CA VAL A 140 6.76 3.76 5.16
C VAL A 140 8.26 3.62 5.46
N GLU A 141 9.04 4.69 5.34
CA GLU A 141 10.47 4.72 5.69
C GLU A 141 10.67 4.30 7.16
N SER A 142 9.88 4.81 8.10
CA SER A 142 9.94 4.42 9.50
C SER A 142 9.59 2.94 9.76
N VAL A 143 8.75 2.34 8.91
CA VAL A 143 8.45 0.90 8.96
C VAL A 143 9.62 0.09 8.41
N ILE A 144 10.21 0.54 7.30
CA ILE A 144 11.36 -0.11 6.64
C ILE A 144 12.55 -0.22 7.61
N GLU A 145 12.85 0.82 8.37
CA GLU A 145 13.93 0.82 9.38
C GLU A 145 13.80 -0.28 10.44
N ARG A 146 12.58 -0.80 10.64
CA ARG A 146 12.27 -1.83 11.64
C ARG A 146 12.20 -3.24 11.08
N VAL A 147 12.29 -3.40 9.77
CA VAL A 147 12.10 -4.68 9.09
C VAL A 147 13.35 -5.01 8.28
N PRO A 148 13.95 -6.21 8.43
CA PRO A 148 15.06 -6.62 7.58
C PRO A 148 14.54 -6.84 6.14
N LEU A 149 14.79 -5.89 5.26
CA LEU A 149 14.45 -5.97 3.85
C LEU A 149 15.69 -6.31 3.02
N GLY A 150 15.50 -7.11 1.98
CA GLY A 150 16.51 -7.28 0.95
C GLY A 150 16.56 -6.04 0.03
N ASP A 151 17.77 -5.75 -0.50
CA ASP A 151 18.04 -4.56 -1.32
C ASP A 151 17.04 -4.36 -2.44
N ALA A 152 16.62 -5.42 -3.12
CA ALA A 152 15.63 -5.35 -4.21
C ALA A 152 14.26 -4.78 -3.78
N ILE A 153 13.83 -4.98 -2.54
CA ILE A 153 12.57 -4.42 -2.02
C ILE A 153 12.78 -2.95 -1.66
N VAL A 154 13.93 -2.62 -1.10
CA VAL A 154 14.31 -1.24 -0.77
C VAL A 154 14.38 -0.41 -2.05
N ASP A 155 15.01 -0.92 -3.10
CA ASP A 155 15.10 -0.25 -4.41
C ASP A 155 13.71 0.01 -5.01
N GLU A 156 12.83 -0.98 -5.01
CA GLU A 156 11.46 -0.83 -5.52
C GLU A 156 10.63 0.19 -4.75
N LEU A 157 10.79 0.23 -3.42
CA LEU A 157 10.11 1.22 -2.58
C LEU A 157 10.69 2.61 -2.81
N SER A 158 12.01 2.71 -2.97
CA SER A 158 12.69 3.96 -3.33
C SER A 158 12.18 4.48 -4.68
N GLU A 159 12.00 3.61 -5.67
CA GLU A 159 11.44 3.94 -6.97
C GLU A 159 10.01 4.50 -6.88
N ALA A 160 9.19 3.93 -6.00
CA ALA A 160 7.80 4.40 -5.81
C ALA A 160 7.73 5.87 -5.31
N PHE A 161 8.79 6.35 -4.65
CA PHE A 161 8.89 7.68 -4.06
C PHE A 161 10.06 8.52 -4.60
N ASP A 162 10.69 8.12 -5.70
CA ASP A 162 11.81 8.86 -6.27
C ASP A 162 11.34 10.19 -6.87
N ALA A 163 11.70 11.30 -6.21
CA ALA A 163 11.34 12.65 -6.63
C ALA A 163 11.87 13.03 -8.02
N THR A 164 12.93 12.35 -8.51
CA THR A 164 13.47 12.60 -9.85
C THR A 164 12.61 12.02 -10.97
N THR A 165 11.88 10.95 -10.68
CA THR A 165 10.99 10.26 -11.62
C THR A 165 9.52 10.50 -11.33
N ARG A 166 9.15 10.90 -10.11
CA ARG A 166 7.77 11.15 -9.67
C ARG A 166 7.47 12.64 -9.65
N ARG A 167 7.04 13.19 -10.77
CA ARG A 167 6.77 14.63 -10.96
C ARG A 167 5.76 15.20 -9.98
N TRP A 168 4.88 14.37 -9.46
CA TRP A 168 3.86 14.74 -8.49
C TRP A 168 4.39 14.97 -7.07
N LEU A 169 5.60 14.52 -6.73
CA LEU A 169 6.22 14.80 -5.42
C LEU A 169 6.66 16.27 -5.29
N GLY A 170 6.95 16.95 -6.42
CA GLY A 170 7.43 18.32 -6.41
C GLY A 170 8.80 18.48 -5.73
N ASP A 171 9.32 19.71 -5.72
CA ASP A 171 10.48 20.06 -4.89
C ASP A 171 10.03 20.07 -3.41
N GLU A 172 10.61 19.18 -2.61
CA GLU A 172 10.39 19.12 -1.16
C GLU A 172 10.83 20.42 -0.48
N ARG A 173 9.99 21.44 -0.46
CA ARG A 173 10.13 22.49 0.54
C ARG A 173 9.44 22.01 1.82
N PRO A 174 10.13 21.95 2.96
CA PRO A 174 9.50 21.57 4.21
C PRO A 174 8.43 22.61 4.55
N SER A 175 7.18 22.27 4.31
CA SER A 175 6.08 23.03 4.86
C SER A 175 6.02 22.69 6.35
N ALA A 176 5.90 23.71 7.19
CA ALA A 176 5.66 23.54 8.61
C ALA A 176 4.33 22.79 8.79
N SER A 177 4.40 21.49 9.08
CA SER A 177 3.25 20.59 9.16
C SER A 177 2.78 20.45 10.60
N PRO A 178 1.47 20.36 10.86
CA PRO A 178 0.98 19.89 12.14
C PRO A 178 1.29 18.40 12.27
N ASN A 179 1.96 18.03 13.36
CA ASN A 179 2.28 16.66 13.74
C ASN A 179 1.02 15.80 13.73
N LEU A 180 0.98 14.77 12.89
CA LEU A 180 0.10 13.64 13.10
C LEU A 180 0.61 12.91 14.34
N LEU A 181 -0.22 12.94 15.39
CA LEU A 181 0.10 12.38 16.69
C LEU A 181 0.37 10.88 16.56
N SER A 182 1.62 10.49 16.81
CA SER A 182 1.99 9.12 17.12
C SER A 182 1.55 8.83 18.57
N GLY A 183 0.46 8.09 18.72
CA GLY A 183 0.08 7.45 19.97
C GLY A 183 0.60 6.03 20.04
#